data_c9c2dbec016057100801eff24d48bc07
#
_entry.id   c9c2dbec016057100801eff24d48bc07
#
_cell.length_a   1.000
_cell.length_b   1.000
_cell.length_c   1.000
_cell.angle_alpha   90.00
_cell.angle_beta   90.00
_cell.angle_gamma   90.00
#
_symmetry.space_group_name_H-M   'P 1'
#
loop_
_entity.id
_entity.type
_entity.pdbx_description
1 polymer ?
#
loop_
_entity_poly.entity_id
_entity_poly.type
_entity_poly.pdbx_seq_one_letter_code
_entity_poly.pdbx_strand_id
1 'polypeptide(L)'
;IGTLVHSPLNSLVVLADSEIKTIADLKGKTVGFSVGGFEDAVLGAMLETHGLTLADVTLVNVNFALSPSLYAKQVDAVIGAFRNFELNQMDIDGRPGRAFYPEEHGVPAYEELILVAHPDYAGMDKLERFLSALDQASSMIVEDPEGSYASFVSYRPDLLDNELNRR
;
A
#
# COMPACT_ATOMS: atom_id res chain seq x y z
N ILE A 1 18.90 -5.65 5.48
CA ILE A 1 19.17 -6.33 6.75
C ILE A 1 17.98 -7.16 7.25
N GLY A 2 16.81 -6.92 6.72
CA GLY A 2 15.61 -7.71 7.02
C GLY A 2 14.43 -7.29 6.18
N THR A 3 13.40 -8.13 6.14
CA THR A 3 12.12 -7.86 5.49
C THR A 3 11.04 -7.75 6.55
N LEU A 4 10.27 -6.69 6.52
CA LEU A 4 9.13 -6.50 7.40
C LEU A 4 7.84 -7.01 6.74
N VAL A 5 7.66 -6.75 5.45
CA VAL A 5 6.53 -7.25 4.66
C VAL A 5 7.05 -7.85 3.36
N HIS A 6 6.91 -9.16 3.20
CA HIS A 6 7.51 -9.96 2.14
C HIS A 6 6.57 -10.19 0.94
N SER A 7 5.45 -9.50 0.89
CA SER A 7 4.50 -9.56 -0.22
C SER A 7 4.01 -8.17 -0.59
N PRO A 8 3.57 -7.93 -1.83
CA PRO A 8 3.06 -6.64 -2.25
C PRO A 8 1.87 -6.18 -1.41
N LEU A 9 1.92 -4.96 -0.90
CA LEU A 9 0.77 -4.25 -0.33
C LEU A 9 0.15 -3.30 -1.35
N ASN A 10 0.98 -2.77 -2.25
CA ASN A 10 0.57 -1.85 -3.30
C ASN A 10 -0.54 -2.46 -4.18
N SER A 11 -1.48 -1.62 -4.56
CA SER A 11 -2.55 -1.95 -5.50
C SER A 11 -2.97 -0.73 -6.31
N LEU A 12 -3.53 -0.99 -7.50
CA LEU A 12 -4.28 0.00 -8.25
C LEU A 12 -5.73 -0.05 -7.76
N VAL A 13 -6.27 1.09 -7.31
CA VAL A 13 -7.62 1.15 -6.74
C VAL A 13 -8.48 2.15 -7.50
N VAL A 14 -9.73 1.76 -7.73
CA VAL A 14 -10.82 2.60 -8.23
C VAL A 14 -11.99 2.55 -7.25
N LEU A 15 -12.94 3.48 -7.33
CA LEU A 15 -14.20 3.34 -6.59
C LEU A 15 -14.95 2.08 -7.10
N ALA A 16 -15.61 1.35 -6.20
CA ALA A 16 -16.30 0.11 -6.54
C ALA A 16 -17.41 0.30 -7.59
N ASP A 17 -18.03 1.47 -7.61
CA ASP A 17 -19.06 1.88 -8.58
C ASP A 17 -18.47 2.45 -9.88
N SER A 18 -17.14 2.60 -9.99
CA SER A 18 -16.47 3.05 -11.21
C SER A 18 -16.78 2.15 -12.40
N GLU A 19 -16.79 2.76 -13.59
CA GLU A 19 -16.91 2.03 -14.86
C GLU A 19 -15.63 1.25 -15.23
N ILE A 20 -14.49 1.55 -14.59
CA ILE A 20 -13.22 0.84 -14.78
C ILE A 20 -13.33 -0.55 -14.14
N LYS A 21 -13.45 -1.59 -14.97
CA LYS A 21 -13.60 -2.99 -14.54
C LYS A 21 -12.36 -3.83 -14.83
N THR A 22 -11.50 -3.36 -15.71
CA THR A 22 -10.24 -3.99 -16.12
C THR A 22 -9.14 -2.95 -16.25
N ILE A 23 -7.89 -3.38 -16.32
CA ILE A 23 -6.74 -2.49 -16.56
C ILE A 23 -6.85 -1.81 -17.94
N ALA A 24 -7.44 -2.47 -18.93
CA ALA A 24 -7.65 -1.88 -20.26
C ALA A 24 -8.56 -0.65 -20.24
N ASP A 25 -9.48 -0.55 -19.28
CA ASP A 25 -10.39 0.59 -19.14
C ASP A 25 -9.71 1.87 -18.64
N LEU A 26 -8.42 1.77 -18.26
CA LEU A 26 -7.60 2.92 -17.86
C LEU A 26 -7.22 3.82 -19.04
N LYS A 27 -7.39 3.37 -20.28
CA LYS A 27 -7.05 4.18 -21.45
C LYS A 27 -7.75 5.53 -21.42
N GLY A 28 -6.98 6.61 -21.48
CA GLY A 28 -7.47 8.00 -21.42
C GLY A 28 -7.90 8.45 -20.01
N LYS A 29 -7.67 7.66 -18.97
CA LYS A 29 -8.04 7.98 -17.58
C LYS A 29 -6.91 8.70 -16.85
N THR A 30 -7.28 9.36 -15.76
CA THR A 30 -6.33 10.01 -14.85
C THR A 30 -6.01 9.09 -13.68
N VAL A 31 -4.73 8.81 -13.47
CA VAL A 31 -4.25 7.94 -12.39
C VAL A 31 -3.42 8.75 -11.40
N GLY A 32 -3.85 8.78 -10.15
CA GLY A 32 -3.12 9.39 -9.04
C GLY A 32 -2.00 8.48 -8.55
N PHE A 33 -0.87 9.09 -8.16
CA PHE A 33 0.26 8.41 -7.54
C PHE A 33 0.90 9.29 -6.47
N SER A 34 1.71 8.71 -5.58
CA SER A 34 2.38 9.41 -4.49
C SER A 34 3.90 9.35 -4.61
N VAL A 35 4.45 8.19 -4.95
CA VAL A 35 5.89 7.92 -5.01
C VAL A 35 6.31 7.69 -6.46
N GLY A 36 6.84 8.74 -7.09
CA GLY A 36 7.36 8.66 -8.46
C GLY A 36 8.62 7.77 -8.56
N GLY A 37 8.77 7.13 -9.72
CA GLY A 37 9.85 6.19 -9.99
C GLY A 37 9.59 4.75 -9.57
N PHE A 38 8.66 4.52 -8.64
CA PHE A 38 8.23 3.18 -8.22
C PHE A 38 6.79 2.89 -8.66
N GLU A 39 5.83 3.69 -8.22
CA GLU A 39 4.41 3.44 -8.50
C GLU A 39 4.08 3.55 -9.99
N ASP A 40 4.69 4.51 -10.70
CA ASP A 40 4.56 4.64 -12.13
C ASP A 40 5.23 3.46 -12.89
N ALA A 41 6.34 2.93 -12.40
CA ALA A 41 6.97 1.74 -12.98
C ALA A 41 6.07 0.49 -12.80
N VAL A 42 5.48 0.31 -11.61
CA VAL A 42 4.52 -0.77 -11.35
C VAL A 42 3.30 -0.64 -12.26
N LEU A 43 2.72 0.56 -12.34
CA LEU A 43 1.59 0.83 -13.24
C LEU A 43 1.94 0.55 -14.70
N GLY A 44 3.13 0.98 -15.14
CA GLY A 44 3.61 0.73 -16.51
C GLY A 44 3.63 -0.75 -16.84
N ALA A 45 4.18 -1.59 -15.96
CA ALA A 45 4.20 -3.04 -16.13
C ALA A 45 2.77 -3.64 -16.18
N MET A 46 1.84 -3.17 -15.33
CA MET A 46 0.44 -3.60 -15.37
C MET A 46 -0.23 -3.23 -16.70
N LEU A 47 -0.01 -2.01 -17.19
CA LEU A 47 -0.57 -1.52 -18.45
C LEU A 47 -0.06 -2.32 -19.65
N GLU A 48 1.23 -2.67 -19.69
CA GLU A 48 1.87 -3.41 -20.79
C GLU A 48 1.21 -4.78 -21.00
N THR A 49 0.79 -5.47 -19.93
CA THR A 49 0.09 -6.77 -20.06
C THR A 49 -1.26 -6.65 -20.76
N HIS A 50 -1.80 -5.42 -20.86
CA HIS A 50 -3.07 -5.12 -21.52
C HIS A 50 -2.88 -4.30 -22.79
N GLY A 51 -1.66 -4.20 -23.34
CA GLY A 51 -1.36 -3.49 -24.57
C GLY A 51 -1.43 -1.97 -24.46
N LEU A 52 -1.32 -1.44 -23.26
CA LEU A 52 -1.28 -0.02 -22.96
C LEU A 52 0.13 0.38 -22.46
N THR A 53 0.37 1.68 -22.42
CA THR A 53 1.59 2.28 -21.89
C THR A 53 1.25 3.45 -20.95
N LEU A 54 2.23 4.00 -20.26
CA LEU A 54 2.03 5.21 -19.46
C LEU A 54 1.57 6.42 -20.29
N ALA A 55 1.81 6.44 -21.60
CA ALA A 55 1.33 7.49 -22.49
C ALA A 55 -0.19 7.41 -22.76
N ASP A 56 -0.83 6.28 -22.46
CA ASP A 56 -2.27 6.09 -22.60
C ASP A 56 -3.07 6.57 -21.38
N VAL A 57 -2.40 7.02 -20.31
CA VAL A 57 -3.01 7.54 -19.09
C VAL A 57 -2.44 8.91 -18.72
N THR A 58 -3.14 9.68 -17.90
CA THR A 58 -2.63 10.92 -17.32
C THR A 58 -2.22 10.69 -15.88
N LEU A 59 -0.94 10.89 -15.55
CA LEU A 59 -0.42 10.73 -14.19
C LEU A 59 -0.52 12.04 -13.40
N VAL A 60 -1.03 11.98 -12.17
CA VAL A 60 -1.15 13.12 -11.26
C VAL A 60 -0.58 12.75 -9.89
N ASN A 61 0.40 13.52 -9.41
CA ASN A 61 0.89 13.34 -8.04
C ASN A 61 -0.13 13.87 -7.05
N VAL A 62 -0.62 13.01 -6.16
CA VAL A 62 -1.65 13.31 -5.17
C VAL A 62 -1.11 13.42 -3.73
N ASN A 63 0.20 13.41 -3.54
CA ASN A 63 0.86 13.61 -2.23
C ASN A 63 0.26 12.77 -1.10
N PHE A 64 0.13 11.47 -1.28
CA PHE A 64 -0.49 10.53 -0.33
C PHE A 64 -1.98 10.74 -0.04
N ALA A 65 -2.66 11.65 -0.76
CA ALA A 65 -4.10 11.83 -0.67
C ALA A 65 -4.85 10.87 -1.62
N LEU A 66 -4.52 9.56 -1.59
CA LEU A 66 -5.01 8.56 -2.55
C LEU A 66 -6.53 8.45 -2.50
N SER A 67 -7.11 7.95 -1.41
CA SER A 67 -8.56 7.82 -1.24
C SER A 67 -9.30 9.16 -1.34
N PRO A 68 -8.82 10.28 -0.72
CA PRO A 68 -9.46 11.58 -0.89
C PRO A 68 -9.53 12.06 -2.33
N SER A 69 -8.50 11.80 -3.15
CA SER A 69 -8.48 12.21 -4.56
C SER A 69 -9.50 11.44 -5.41
N LEU A 70 -9.71 10.15 -5.11
CA LEU A 70 -10.79 9.35 -5.70
C LEU A 70 -12.16 9.88 -5.28
N TYR A 71 -12.35 10.19 -3.99
CA TYR A 71 -13.62 10.71 -3.47
C TYR A 71 -13.98 12.05 -4.08
N ALA A 72 -12.99 12.91 -4.29
CA ALA A 72 -13.16 14.22 -4.92
C ALA A 72 -13.29 14.14 -6.45
N LYS A 73 -13.14 12.94 -7.05
CA LYS A 73 -13.11 12.73 -8.50
C LYS A 73 -12.02 13.57 -9.21
N GLN A 74 -10.93 13.83 -8.52
CA GLN A 74 -9.74 14.47 -9.12
C GLN A 74 -8.98 13.49 -9.99
N VAL A 75 -9.07 12.21 -9.68
CA VAL A 75 -8.50 11.09 -10.44
C VAL A 75 -9.52 9.98 -10.58
N ASP A 76 -9.38 9.16 -11.63
CA ASP A 76 -10.26 8.03 -11.90
C ASP A 76 -9.79 6.75 -11.19
N ALA A 77 -8.48 6.63 -10.97
CA ALA A 77 -7.82 5.54 -10.28
C ALA A 77 -6.63 6.07 -9.47
N VAL A 78 -6.12 5.28 -8.53
CA VAL A 78 -4.86 5.55 -7.82
C VAL A 78 -4.00 4.30 -7.81
N ILE A 79 -2.68 4.47 -8.00
CA ILE A 79 -1.66 3.44 -7.77
C ILE A 79 -0.89 3.80 -6.50
N GLY A 80 -0.43 2.82 -5.73
CA GLY A 80 0.23 3.04 -4.45
C GLY A 80 -0.67 2.81 -3.24
N ALA A 81 -1.95 2.52 -3.45
CA ALA A 81 -2.87 2.21 -2.37
C ALA A 81 -2.55 0.85 -1.73
N PHE A 82 -2.36 0.83 -0.42
CA PHE A 82 -2.09 -0.40 0.31
C PHE A 82 -3.39 -1.15 0.59
N ARG A 83 -3.40 -2.44 0.24
CA ARG A 83 -4.59 -3.31 0.37
C ARG A 83 -5.07 -3.48 1.80
N ASN A 84 -4.21 -3.31 2.78
CA ASN A 84 -4.50 -3.40 4.20
C ASN A 84 -4.81 -2.04 4.86
N PHE A 85 -4.64 -0.93 4.15
CA PHE A 85 -4.88 0.41 4.69
C PHE A 85 -5.97 1.14 3.91
N GLU A 86 -5.73 1.55 2.65
CA GLU A 86 -6.68 2.34 1.89
C GLU A 86 -8.00 1.61 1.65
N LEU A 87 -7.98 0.30 1.36
CA LEU A 87 -9.23 -0.43 1.15
C LEU A 87 -10.06 -0.52 2.44
N ASN A 88 -9.42 -0.72 3.59
CA ASN A 88 -10.10 -0.71 4.88
C ASN A 88 -10.67 0.68 5.21
N GLN A 89 -9.90 1.74 4.94
CA GLN A 89 -10.37 3.11 5.11
C GLN A 89 -11.59 3.40 4.22
N MET A 90 -11.53 3.02 2.95
CA MET A 90 -12.62 3.22 2.00
C MET A 90 -13.90 2.49 2.41
N ASP A 91 -13.78 1.30 2.99
CA ASP A 91 -14.92 0.55 3.55
C ASP A 91 -15.52 1.27 4.78
N ILE A 92 -14.68 1.75 5.70
CA ILE A 92 -15.11 2.51 6.88
C ILE A 92 -15.83 3.80 6.47
N ASP A 93 -15.35 4.47 5.44
CA ASP A 93 -15.93 5.69 4.88
C ASP A 93 -17.23 5.43 4.10
N GLY A 94 -17.65 4.16 3.94
CA GLY A 94 -18.83 3.78 3.16
C GLY A 94 -18.67 4.04 1.65
N ARG A 95 -17.45 4.11 1.17
CA ARG A 95 -17.08 4.34 -0.23
C ARG A 95 -16.08 3.28 -0.71
N PRO A 96 -16.52 2.01 -0.79
CA PRO A 96 -15.62 0.89 -1.03
C PRO A 96 -14.83 1.02 -2.35
N GLY A 97 -13.61 0.55 -2.31
CA GLY A 97 -12.72 0.45 -3.46
C GLY A 97 -12.79 -0.92 -4.13
N ARG A 98 -12.38 -0.96 -5.41
CA ARG A 98 -12.01 -2.18 -6.13
C ARG A 98 -10.52 -2.11 -6.40
N ALA A 99 -9.79 -3.13 -5.97
CA ALA A 99 -8.36 -3.25 -6.22
C ALA A 99 -8.06 -4.12 -7.43
N PHE A 100 -6.97 -3.79 -8.12
CA PHE A 100 -6.27 -4.62 -9.08
C PHE A 100 -4.86 -4.83 -8.53
N TYR A 101 -4.51 -6.08 -8.30
CA TYR A 101 -3.25 -6.42 -7.67
C TYR A 101 -2.13 -6.56 -8.71
N PRO A 102 -0.98 -5.89 -8.53
CA PRO A 102 0.11 -5.92 -9.51
C PRO A 102 0.55 -7.34 -9.88
N GLU A 103 0.60 -8.26 -8.92
CA GLU A 103 1.00 -9.66 -9.13
C GLU A 103 0.03 -10.45 -10.01
N GLU A 104 -1.21 -9.99 -10.16
CA GLU A 104 -2.21 -10.57 -11.08
C GLU A 104 -2.11 -9.96 -12.49
N HIS A 105 -1.31 -8.90 -12.64
CA HIS A 105 -1.18 -8.12 -13.87
C HIS A 105 0.28 -7.97 -14.33
N GLY A 106 1.07 -9.04 -14.19
CA GLY A 106 2.39 -9.16 -14.79
C GLY A 106 3.55 -8.58 -13.99
N VAL A 107 3.31 -8.03 -12.82
CA VAL A 107 4.38 -7.61 -11.90
C VAL A 107 4.79 -8.80 -11.02
N PRO A 108 6.05 -9.24 -11.02
CA PRO A 108 6.48 -10.29 -10.10
C PRO A 108 6.24 -9.90 -8.65
N ALA A 109 5.96 -10.88 -7.80
CA ALA A 109 5.90 -10.63 -6.36
C ALA A 109 7.23 -10.06 -5.85
N TYR A 110 7.15 -9.08 -4.96
CA TYR A 110 8.30 -8.39 -4.38
C TYR A 110 8.06 -8.13 -2.88
N GLU A 111 9.13 -7.82 -2.18
CA GLU A 111 9.07 -7.44 -0.77
C GLU A 111 8.71 -5.95 -0.65
N GLU A 112 7.55 -5.66 -0.06
CA GLU A 112 7.03 -4.28 0.02
C GLU A 112 7.80 -3.42 1.00
N LEU A 113 8.09 -3.94 2.19
CA LEU A 113 8.80 -3.20 3.23
C LEU A 113 10.06 -3.95 3.65
N ILE A 114 11.20 -3.34 3.36
CA ILE A 114 12.52 -3.87 3.71
C ILE A 114 13.25 -2.94 4.66
N LEU A 115 14.08 -3.52 5.52
CA LEU A 115 14.97 -2.79 6.41
C LEU A 115 16.35 -2.73 5.77
N VAL A 116 16.85 -1.52 5.58
CA VAL A 116 18.18 -1.27 5.06
C VAL A 116 19.06 -0.60 6.12
N ALA A 117 20.35 -0.89 6.10
CA ALA A 117 21.33 -0.22 6.95
C ALA A 117 22.52 0.26 6.11
N HIS A 118 23.13 1.35 6.52
CA HIS A 118 24.39 1.77 5.91
C HIS A 118 25.45 0.70 6.16
N PRO A 119 26.34 0.39 5.21
CA PRO A 119 27.36 -0.65 5.34
C PRO A 119 28.23 -0.52 6.60
N ASP A 120 28.53 0.71 7.03
CA ASP A 120 29.34 0.97 8.22
C ASP A 120 28.69 0.48 9.52
N TYR A 121 27.38 0.24 9.51
CA TYR A 121 26.62 -0.27 10.66
C TYR A 121 26.33 -1.76 10.55
N ALA A 122 26.63 -2.40 9.42
CA ALA A 122 26.45 -3.83 9.24
C ALA A 122 27.26 -4.62 10.28
N GLY A 123 26.62 -5.61 10.90
CA GLY A 123 27.26 -6.42 11.95
C GLY A 123 27.40 -5.75 13.31
N MET A 124 26.83 -4.58 13.52
CA MET A 124 26.77 -4.00 14.87
C MET A 124 25.73 -4.69 15.74
N ASP A 125 26.11 -5.01 16.97
CA ASP A 125 25.26 -5.62 18.01
C ASP A 125 23.89 -4.92 18.17
N LYS A 126 23.86 -3.60 18.02
CA LYS A 126 22.60 -2.84 18.06
C LYS A 126 21.60 -3.19 16.95
N LEU A 127 22.07 -3.59 15.75
CA LEU A 127 21.20 -4.01 14.65
C LEU A 127 20.64 -5.42 14.92
N GLU A 128 21.46 -6.31 15.44
CA GLU A 128 21.01 -7.65 15.82
C GLU A 128 19.94 -7.57 16.90
N ARG A 129 20.15 -6.74 17.92
CA ARG A 129 19.15 -6.50 18.98
C ARG A 129 17.88 -5.86 18.45
N PHE A 130 17.99 -4.93 17.50
CA PHE A 130 16.83 -4.31 16.86
C PHE A 130 16.01 -5.32 16.07
N LEU A 131 16.66 -6.13 15.24
CA LEU A 131 15.98 -7.18 14.44
C LEU A 131 15.35 -8.22 15.36
N SER A 132 16.03 -8.63 16.43
CA SER A 132 15.47 -9.54 17.44
C SER A 132 14.22 -8.96 18.12
N ALA A 133 14.23 -7.66 18.42
CA ALA A 133 13.06 -7.00 19.01
C ALA A 133 11.87 -6.93 18.03
N LEU A 134 12.14 -6.71 16.74
CA LEU A 134 11.09 -6.73 15.71
C LEU A 134 10.49 -8.13 15.53
N ASP A 135 11.34 -9.16 15.51
CA ASP A 135 10.90 -10.55 15.41
C ASP A 135 10.03 -10.95 16.61
N GLN A 136 10.44 -10.58 17.82
CA GLN A 136 9.65 -10.79 19.03
C GLN A 136 8.31 -10.04 18.98
N ALA A 137 8.31 -8.77 18.56
CA ALA A 137 7.08 -7.99 18.44
C ALA A 137 6.13 -8.59 17.40
N SER A 138 6.65 -9.03 16.27
CA SER A 138 5.84 -9.70 15.24
C SER A 138 5.22 -11.00 15.74
N SER A 139 5.99 -11.81 16.49
CA SER A 139 5.50 -13.03 17.12
C SER A 139 4.41 -12.74 18.13
N MET A 140 4.58 -11.73 18.98
CA MET A 140 3.57 -11.31 19.97
C MET A 140 2.25 -10.89 19.30
N ILE A 141 2.31 -10.15 18.19
CA ILE A 141 1.12 -9.73 17.45
C ILE A 141 0.35 -10.94 16.91
N VAL A 142 1.06 -11.94 16.41
CA VAL A 142 0.44 -13.16 15.87
C VAL A 142 -0.16 -14.04 16.98
N GLU A 143 0.53 -14.14 18.13
CA GLU A 143 0.12 -15.00 19.25
C GLU A 143 -1.01 -14.38 20.07
N ASP A 144 -1.00 -13.05 20.28
CA ASP A 144 -2.00 -12.29 21.04
C ASP A 144 -2.32 -10.95 20.34
N PRO A 145 -3.12 -10.95 19.28
CA PRO A 145 -3.48 -9.73 18.55
C PRO A 145 -4.25 -8.73 19.42
N GLU A 146 -5.13 -9.19 20.31
CA GLU A 146 -5.94 -8.31 21.18
C GLU A 146 -5.07 -7.62 22.22
N GLY A 147 -4.21 -8.34 22.92
CA GLY A 147 -3.26 -7.75 23.89
C GLY A 147 -2.24 -6.84 23.21
N SER A 148 -1.78 -7.19 22.03
CA SER A 148 -0.88 -6.36 21.22
C SER A 148 -1.55 -5.06 20.80
N TYR A 149 -2.81 -5.12 20.34
CA TYR A 149 -3.59 -3.93 20.02
C TYR A 149 -3.82 -3.05 21.26
N ALA A 150 -4.19 -3.64 22.38
CA ALA A 150 -4.37 -2.89 23.63
C ALA A 150 -3.07 -2.19 24.08
N SER A 151 -1.93 -2.87 23.93
CA SER A 151 -0.61 -2.29 24.21
C SER A 151 -0.31 -1.11 23.27
N PHE A 152 -0.54 -1.26 21.97
CA PHE A 152 -0.36 -0.22 20.97
C PHE A 152 -1.24 1.00 21.26
N VAL A 153 -2.52 0.81 21.50
CA VAL A 153 -3.47 1.87 21.81
C VAL A 153 -3.10 2.61 23.09
N SER A 154 -2.56 1.91 24.10
CA SER A 154 -2.19 2.51 25.40
C SER A 154 -1.18 3.65 25.27
N TYR A 155 -0.38 3.66 24.21
CA TYR A 155 0.64 4.68 23.96
C TYR A 155 0.02 6.06 23.65
N ARG A 156 -1.03 6.11 22.82
CA ARG A 156 -1.77 7.33 22.46
C ARG A 156 -3.23 6.98 22.17
N PRO A 157 -4.05 6.71 23.20
CA PRO A 157 -5.43 6.27 23.01
C PRO A 157 -6.29 7.25 22.20
N ASP A 158 -6.05 8.54 22.38
CA ASP A 158 -6.72 9.64 21.65
C ASP A 158 -6.53 9.61 20.14
N LEU A 159 -5.46 8.99 19.66
CA LEU A 159 -5.12 8.91 18.23
C LEU A 159 -5.21 7.48 17.69
N LEU A 160 -4.90 6.48 18.50
CA LEU A 160 -4.67 5.12 18.03
C LEU A 160 -5.90 4.21 18.20
N ASP A 161 -6.83 4.52 19.12
CA ASP A 161 -8.06 3.74 19.30
C ASP A 161 -9.11 4.12 18.25
N ASN A 162 -9.01 3.51 17.10
CA ASN A 162 -9.94 3.72 16.00
C ASN A 162 -10.13 2.44 15.18
N GLU A 163 -11.21 2.39 14.40
CA GLU A 163 -11.59 1.22 13.62
C GLU A 163 -10.53 0.82 12.58
N LEU A 164 -9.86 1.81 11.96
CA LEU A 164 -8.84 1.53 10.95
C LEU A 164 -7.63 0.80 11.54
N ASN A 165 -7.17 1.25 12.72
CA ASN A 165 -6.04 0.61 13.40
C ASN A 165 -6.40 -0.76 14.01
N ARG A 166 -7.68 -1.03 14.18
CA ARG A 166 -8.17 -2.33 14.68
C ARG A 166 -8.24 -3.40 13.60
N ARG A 167 -8.41 -3.01 12.34
CA ARG A 167 -8.44 -3.89 11.17
C ARG A 167 -7.07 -4.30 10.68
#